data_05d680782d19d7890728db763ecda994
#
_entry.id   05d680782d19d7890728db763ecda994
#
_cell.length_a   1.000
_cell.length_b   1.000
_cell.length_c   1.000
_cell.angle_alpha   90.00
_cell.angle_beta   90.00
_cell.angle_gamma   90.00
#
_symmetry.space_group_name_H-M   'P 1'
#
loop_
_entity.id
_entity.type
_entity.pdbx_description
1 polymer ?
#
loop_
_entity_poly.entity_id
_entity_poly.type
_entity_poly.pdbx_seq_one_letter_code
_entity_poly.pdbx_strand_id
1 'polypeptide(L)'
;MMDQFGPSGAHGKQVRQVGNGVLLVLIVLAAYLFVQLISGIRAYSYIGGGVPATNTISVSGTGDVYVTPDIATFSFSVVEEDKTVAAAQSTASTKMNAILALIKDAGIADKDVQTTGYNIYPQYDYVQEACTALRCPPGKQVLRGYQVSQTVTIKVRDIGKAGDLLSKIGSAGASNVSGLTFTVDDENVPKEAARKKAIEDAQKKAEMLSKDLGVHLVRVVSFNENGNAIPYYAKTLDMAVGAGSAESASAPQIPVGENHIVSNVSITYEIR
;
A
#
# COMPACT_ATOMS: atom_id res chain seq x y z
N MET A 1 87.90 61.54 15.25
CA MET A 1 88.22 60.36 14.46
C MET A 1 87.78 59.16 15.20
N MET A 2 86.63 58.65 14.87
CA MET A 2 86.31 57.27 15.11
C MET A 2 84.85 57.05 14.73
N ASP A 3 84.66 56.27 13.76
CA ASP A 3 83.42 55.97 13.05
C ASP A 3 82.47 55.20 13.89
N GLN A 4 81.19 55.51 13.67
CA GLN A 4 80.03 54.75 14.12
C GLN A 4 79.64 53.82 13.02
N PHE A 5 79.62 52.55 13.28
CA PHE A 5 78.86 51.53 12.55
C PHE A 5 77.74 51.04 13.40
N GLY A 6 76.56 51.44 13.07
CA GLY A 6 75.32 50.86 13.63
C GLY A 6 74.79 49.79 12.70
N PRO A 7 74.42 48.56 13.17
CA PRO A 7 73.86 47.55 12.33
C PRO A 7 72.29 47.58 12.32
N SER A 8 71.80 47.89 11.18
CA SER A 8 70.70 47.25 10.47
C SER A 8 69.50 46.75 11.21
N GLY A 9 68.42 47.58 11.19
CA GLY A 9 67.02 47.22 11.51
C GLY A 9 66.32 46.37 10.47
N ALA A 10 67.01 45.78 9.48
CA ALA A 10 66.42 45.03 8.39
C ALA A 10 66.16 43.52 8.74
N HIS A 11 67.03 42.92 9.54
CA HIS A 11 66.94 41.51 9.89
C HIS A 11 65.81 41.18 10.82
N GLY A 12 65.39 42.08 11.71
CA GLY A 12 64.25 41.83 12.64
C GLY A 12 62.86 41.71 11.97
N LYS A 13 62.66 42.46 10.88
CA LYS A 13 61.39 42.39 10.12
C LYS A 13 61.29 41.09 9.28
N GLN A 14 62.40 40.65 8.69
CA GLN A 14 62.41 39.40 7.90
C GLN A 14 62.19 38.15 8.80
N VAL A 15 62.86 38.08 9.95
CA VAL A 15 62.67 36.96 10.91
C VAL A 15 61.22 36.89 11.42
N ARG A 16 60.62 38.06 11.65
CA ARG A 16 59.20 38.12 12.09
C ARG A 16 58.24 37.74 10.97
N GLN A 17 58.48 38.05 9.71
CA GLN A 17 57.74 37.67 8.55
C GLN A 17 57.81 36.13 8.29
N VAL A 18 58.98 35.55 8.39
CA VAL A 18 59.23 34.12 8.28
C VAL A 18 58.54 33.38 9.44
N GLY A 19 58.62 33.93 10.68
CA GLY A 19 57.95 33.34 11.84
C GLY A 19 56.46 33.34 11.67
N ASN A 20 55.87 34.43 11.16
CA ASN A 20 54.40 34.46 10.89
C ASN A 20 54.01 33.52 9.76
N GLY A 21 54.83 33.34 8.73
CA GLY A 21 54.59 32.36 7.66
C GLY A 21 54.64 30.93 8.16
N VAL A 22 55.62 30.58 9.00
CA VAL A 22 55.70 29.26 9.64
C VAL A 22 54.52 28.99 10.56
N LEU A 23 54.08 30.01 11.34
CA LEU A 23 52.91 29.89 12.22
C LEU A 23 51.64 29.65 11.44
N LEU A 24 51.47 30.33 10.29
CA LEU A 24 50.31 30.15 9.41
C LEU A 24 50.27 28.72 8.83
N VAL A 25 51.43 28.21 8.38
CA VAL A 25 51.55 26.83 7.89
C VAL A 25 51.21 25.82 8.98
N LEU A 26 51.69 26.05 10.21
CA LEU A 26 51.39 25.16 11.34
C LEU A 26 49.89 25.16 11.70
N ILE A 27 49.24 26.33 11.63
CA ILE A 27 47.77 26.42 11.86
C ILE A 27 47.00 25.65 10.79
N VAL A 28 47.38 25.81 9.50
CA VAL A 28 46.74 25.07 8.39
C VAL A 28 46.98 23.57 8.53
N LEU A 29 48.20 23.17 8.91
CA LEU A 29 48.54 21.76 9.15
C LEU A 29 47.72 21.19 10.32
N ALA A 30 47.61 21.93 11.43
CA ALA A 30 46.82 21.54 12.58
C ALA A 30 45.32 21.40 12.24
N ALA A 31 44.77 22.35 11.46
CA ALA A 31 43.38 22.28 10.97
C ALA A 31 43.18 21.06 10.04
N TYR A 32 44.11 20.78 9.15
CA TYR A 32 44.09 19.60 8.29
C TYR A 32 44.10 18.30 9.08
N LEU A 33 45.02 18.18 10.06
CA LEU A 33 45.11 17.01 10.92
C LEU A 33 43.85 16.83 11.79
N PHE A 34 43.25 17.94 12.24
CA PHE A 34 42.03 17.93 12.99
C PHE A 34 40.82 17.41 12.15
N VAL A 35 40.72 17.85 10.90
CA VAL A 35 39.72 17.34 9.95
C VAL A 35 39.95 15.84 9.65
N GLN A 36 41.19 15.42 9.48
CA GLN A 36 41.55 14.01 9.30
C GLN A 36 41.22 13.17 10.53
N LEU A 37 41.41 13.70 11.74
CA LEU A 37 41.03 13.02 12.99
C LEU A 37 39.54 12.82 13.08
N ILE A 38 38.73 13.87 12.77
CA ILE A 38 37.29 13.79 12.78
C ILE A 38 36.78 12.79 11.72
N SER A 39 37.35 12.83 10.51
CA SER A 39 36.99 11.88 9.45
C SER A 39 37.38 10.45 9.81
N GLY A 40 38.52 10.25 10.47
CA GLY A 40 38.96 8.97 10.99
C GLY A 40 38.02 8.41 12.06
N ILE A 41 37.58 9.25 13.01
CA ILE A 41 36.59 8.84 14.04
C ILE A 41 35.24 8.46 13.39
N ARG A 42 34.77 9.23 12.39
CA ARG A 42 33.58 8.88 11.63
C ARG A 42 33.75 7.58 10.82
N ALA A 43 34.89 7.40 10.19
CA ALA A 43 35.19 6.18 9.45
C ALA A 43 35.23 4.95 10.38
N TYR A 44 35.70 5.13 11.63
CA TYR A 44 35.73 4.03 12.61
C TYR A 44 34.33 3.50 12.97
N SER A 45 33.31 4.37 12.98
CA SER A 45 31.94 3.94 13.20
C SER A 45 31.34 3.19 11.99
N TYR A 46 31.96 3.29 10.81
CA TYR A 46 31.59 2.54 9.59
C TYR A 46 32.50 1.35 9.30
N ILE A 47 33.59 1.15 10.07
CA ILE A 47 34.47 -0.01 9.91
C ILE A 47 33.70 -1.25 10.36
N GLY A 48 33.39 -2.12 9.43
CA GLY A 48 32.57 -3.33 9.61
C GLY A 48 31.19 -3.29 8.92
N GLY A 49 30.72 -2.11 8.47
CA GLY A 49 29.47 -2.01 7.71
C GLY A 49 29.54 -2.57 6.28
N GLY A 50 30.75 -2.77 5.74
CA GLY A 50 30.96 -3.25 4.38
C GLY A 50 31.43 -4.69 4.26
N VAL A 51 31.73 -5.38 5.37
CA VAL A 51 32.09 -6.80 5.35
C VAL A 51 30.81 -7.61 5.58
N PRO A 52 30.43 -8.51 4.66
CA PRO A 52 29.32 -9.41 4.90
C PRO A 52 29.56 -10.17 6.20
N ALA A 53 28.58 -10.15 7.10
CA ALA A 53 28.68 -10.93 8.32
C ALA A 53 28.70 -12.41 7.92
N THR A 54 29.76 -13.13 8.26
CA THR A 54 29.93 -14.55 7.93
C THR A 54 29.18 -15.43 8.92
N ASN A 55 29.02 -14.98 10.16
CA ASN A 55 28.33 -15.70 11.22
C ASN A 55 27.00 -15.02 11.48
N THR A 56 25.92 -15.62 11.01
CA THR A 56 24.58 -15.06 11.15
C THR A 56 23.57 -16.11 11.56
N ILE A 57 22.53 -15.67 12.27
CA ILE A 57 21.30 -16.45 12.47
C ILE A 57 20.14 -15.68 11.88
N SER A 58 19.19 -16.40 11.29
CA SER A 58 17.94 -15.83 10.79
C SER A 58 16.78 -16.40 11.57
N VAL A 59 15.87 -15.54 11.99
CA VAL A 59 14.66 -15.90 12.72
C VAL A 59 13.46 -15.27 12.06
N SER A 60 12.33 -15.95 12.09
CA SER A 60 11.06 -15.42 11.60
C SER A 60 10.12 -15.17 12.77
N GLY A 61 9.45 -14.03 12.71
CA GLY A 61 8.40 -13.65 13.66
C GLY A 61 7.07 -13.45 12.97
N THR A 62 6.00 -13.75 13.69
CA THR A 62 4.63 -13.56 13.24
C THR A 62 3.89 -12.71 14.26
N GLY A 63 3.15 -11.72 13.77
CA GLY A 63 2.28 -10.89 14.59
C GLY A 63 0.91 -10.77 13.96
N ASP A 64 -0.12 -10.86 14.76
CA ASP A 64 -1.50 -10.80 14.32
C ASP A 64 -2.32 -9.82 15.14
N VAL A 65 -3.31 -9.21 14.50
CA VAL A 65 -4.25 -8.27 15.07
C VAL A 65 -5.64 -8.53 14.51
N TYR A 66 -6.62 -8.57 15.37
CA TYR A 66 -8.03 -8.61 15.00
C TYR A 66 -8.60 -7.20 15.09
N VAL A 67 -9.31 -6.76 14.06
CA VAL A 67 -9.92 -5.43 14.00
C VAL A 67 -11.35 -5.54 13.48
N THR A 68 -12.26 -4.83 14.13
CA THR A 68 -13.62 -4.69 13.64
C THR A 68 -13.62 -3.73 12.45
N PRO A 69 -14.17 -4.14 11.29
CA PRO A 69 -14.34 -3.25 10.15
C PRO A 69 -15.14 -1.99 10.50
N ASP A 70 -14.74 -0.85 9.95
CA ASP A 70 -15.42 0.43 10.11
C ASP A 70 -16.04 0.98 8.82
N ILE A 71 -15.77 0.32 7.69
CA ILE A 71 -16.37 0.62 6.40
C ILE A 71 -16.86 -0.65 5.68
N ALA A 72 -17.90 -0.46 4.86
CA ALA A 72 -18.32 -1.43 3.85
C ALA A 72 -18.03 -0.87 2.46
N THR A 73 -17.49 -1.68 1.57
CA THR A 73 -17.23 -1.31 0.18
C THR A 73 -17.97 -2.25 -0.74
N PHE A 74 -18.58 -1.71 -1.77
CA PHE A 74 -19.16 -2.48 -2.88
C PHE A 74 -19.09 -1.69 -4.17
N SER A 75 -19.23 -2.41 -5.29
CA SER A 75 -19.26 -1.81 -6.62
C SER A 75 -20.55 -2.13 -7.32
N PHE A 76 -21.00 -1.24 -8.16
CA PHE A 76 -22.10 -1.48 -9.08
C PHE A 76 -21.79 -0.92 -10.45
N SER A 77 -22.46 -1.46 -11.48
CA SER A 77 -22.30 -1.00 -12.85
C SER A 77 -23.68 -0.65 -13.44
N VAL A 78 -23.68 0.35 -14.32
CA VAL A 78 -24.79 0.60 -15.24
C VAL A 78 -24.31 0.17 -16.61
N VAL A 79 -25.06 -0.73 -17.26
CA VAL A 79 -24.76 -1.26 -18.58
C VAL A 79 -25.94 -1.01 -19.48
N GLU A 80 -25.72 -0.25 -20.55
CA GLU A 80 -26.76 0.10 -21.52
C GLU A 80 -26.29 -0.18 -22.93
N GLU A 81 -27.23 -0.64 -23.77
CA GLU A 81 -26.97 -0.94 -25.17
C GLU A 81 -27.90 -0.13 -26.06
N ASP A 82 -27.35 0.41 -27.16
CA ASP A 82 -28.15 1.07 -28.20
C ASP A 82 -27.46 0.94 -29.56
N LYS A 83 -28.18 1.25 -30.64
CA LYS A 83 -27.66 1.24 -32.02
C LYS A 83 -26.53 2.26 -32.23
N THR A 84 -26.50 3.33 -31.44
CA THR A 84 -25.48 4.38 -31.52
C THR A 84 -24.82 4.59 -30.17
N VAL A 85 -23.53 4.96 -30.19
CA VAL A 85 -22.78 5.28 -28.99
C VAL A 85 -23.46 6.42 -28.19
N ALA A 86 -23.91 7.46 -28.90
CA ALA A 86 -24.51 8.63 -28.26
C ALA A 86 -25.81 8.28 -27.49
N ALA A 87 -26.66 7.44 -28.04
CA ALA A 87 -27.91 7.01 -27.39
C ALA A 87 -27.60 6.12 -26.16
N ALA A 88 -26.70 5.12 -26.30
CA ALA A 88 -26.27 4.29 -25.19
C ALA A 88 -25.65 5.11 -24.05
N GLN A 89 -24.78 6.07 -24.36
CA GLN A 89 -24.18 6.98 -23.38
C GLN A 89 -25.23 7.86 -22.66
N SER A 90 -26.19 8.41 -23.41
CA SER A 90 -27.23 9.24 -22.83
C SER A 90 -28.09 8.48 -21.81
N THR A 91 -28.49 7.24 -22.17
CA THR A 91 -29.27 6.38 -21.28
C THR A 91 -28.47 5.96 -20.07
N ALA A 92 -27.22 5.52 -20.25
CA ALA A 92 -26.34 5.14 -19.17
C ALA A 92 -26.09 6.30 -18.20
N SER A 93 -25.83 7.51 -18.72
CA SER A 93 -25.60 8.71 -17.91
C SER A 93 -26.83 9.12 -17.11
N THR A 94 -28.02 9.02 -17.70
CA THR A 94 -29.27 9.33 -17.03
C THR A 94 -29.50 8.39 -15.84
N LYS A 95 -29.33 7.09 -16.03
CA LYS A 95 -29.47 6.09 -14.96
C LYS A 95 -28.41 6.27 -13.88
N MET A 96 -27.14 6.45 -14.29
CA MET A 96 -26.05 6.68 -13.36
C MET A 96 -26.28 7.92 -12.50
N ASN A 97 -26.69 9.03 -13.10
CA ASN A 97 -26.96 10.26 -12.35
C ASN A 97 -28.10 10.09 -11.35
N ALA A 98 -29.15 9.34 -11.68
CA ALA A 98 -30.24 9.01 -10.76
C ALA A 98 -29.71 8.20 -9.56
N ILE A 99 -28.86 7.19 -9.81
CA ILE A 99 -28.26 6.38 -8.75
C ILE A 99 -27.32 7.24 -7.88
N LEU A 100 -26.49 8.09 -8.49
CA LEU A 100 -25.60 8.98 -7.75
C LEU A 100 -26.39 9.97 -6.86
N ALA A 101 -27.54 10.45 -7.30
CA ALA A 101 -28.44 11.26 -6.47
C ALA A 101 -28.93 10.48 -5.25
N LEU A 102 -29.37 9.23 -5.42
CA LEU A 102 -29.79 8.36 -4.30
C LEU A 102 -28.64 8.12 -3.30
N ILE A 103 -27.42 7.95 -3.78
CA ILE A 103 -26.22 7.77 -2.94
C ILE A 103 -25.96 9.01 -2.12
N LYS A 104 -26.08 10.19 -2.73
CA LYS A 104 -25.90 11.48 -2.07
C LYS A 104 -27.00 11.72 -1.03
N ASP A 105 -28.24 11.40 -1.34
CA ASP A 105 -29.38 11.51 -0.42
C ASP A 105 -29.25 10.53 0.77
N ALA A 106 -28.56 9.41 0.58
CA ALA A 106 -28.20 8.49 1.66
C ALA A 106 -27.07 8.99 2.57
N GLY A 107 -26.49 10.17 2.27
CA GLY A 107 -25.45 10.82 3.07
C GLY A 107 -24.03 10.33 2.79
N ILE A 108 -23.79 9.66 1.65
CA ILE A 108 -22.44 9.27 1.24
C ILE A 108 -21.72 10.49 0.67
N ALA A 109 -20.52 10.76 1.17
CA ALA A 109 -19.70 11.89 0.72
C ALA A 109 -19.12 11.63 -0.68
N ASP A 110 -18.94 12.67 -1.48
CA ASP A 110 -18.41 12.57 -2.85
C ASP A 110 -17.02 11.90 -2.89
N LYS A 111 -16.20 12.07 -1.86
CA LYS A 111 -14.87 11.42 -1.73
C LYS A 111 -14.94 9.89 -1.58
N ASP A 112 -16.07 9.37 -1.13
CA ASP A 112 -16.30 7.95 -0.89
C ASP A 112 -17.00 7.27 -2.09
N VAL A 113 -17.22 8.01 -3.20
CA VAL A 113 -17.80 7.53 -4.46
C VAL A 113 -16.77 7.68 -5.57
N GLN A 114 -16.37 6.59 -6.18
CA GLN A 114 -15.36 6.59 -7.22
C GLN A 114 -15.80 5.82 -8.45
N THR A 115 -15.72 6.45 -9.64
CA THR A 115 -15.83 5.73 -10.90
C THR A 115 -14.55 4.94 -11.15
N THR A 116 -14.65 3.62 -11.19
CA THR A 116 -13.52 2.71 -11.37
C THR A 116 -13.43 2.15 -12.78
N GLY A 117 -14.46 2.32 -13.60
CA GLY A 117 -14.44 1.90 -14.99
C GLY A 117 -15.46 2.65 -15.84
N TYR A 118 -15.08 2.97 -17.10
CA TYR A 118 -15.96 3.49 -18.12
C TYR A 118 -15.53 2.91 -19.46
N ASN A 119 -16.38 2.10 -20.08
CA ASN A 119 -16.03 1.35 -21.26
C ASN A 119 -17.16 1.41 -22.30
N ILE A 120 -16.78 1.42 -23.57
CA ILE A 120 -17.68 1.38 -24.71
C ILE A 120 -17.21 0.27 -25.63
N TYR A 121 -18.08 -0.67 -25.91
CA TYR A 121 -17.79 -1.81 -26.78
C TYR A 121 -18.80 -1.93 -27.91
N PRO A 122 -18.36 -2.18 -29.17
CA PRO A 122 -19.27 -2.59 -30.22
C PRO A 122 -19.78 -4.01 -29.94
N GLN A 123 -21.07 -4.22 -30.15
CA GLN A 123 -21.74 -5.52 -30.03
C GLN A 123 -22.04 -6.05 -31.39
N TYR A 124 -21.69 -7.31 -31.66
CA TYR A 124 -21.90 -7.97 -32.93
C TYR A 124 -22.78 -9.19 -32.75
N ASP A 125 -23.73 -9.35 -33.68
CA ASP A 125 -24.49 -10.58 -33.84
C ASP A 125 -23.84 -11.46 -34.91
N TYR A 126 -23.88 -12.76 -34.69
CA TYR A 126 -23.45 -13.73 -35.69
C TYR A 126 -24.68 -14.23 -36.48
N VAL A 127 -24.85 -13.71 -37.67
CA VAL A 127 -25.99 -14.08 -38.53
C VAL A 127 -25.54 -15.18 -39.45
N GLN A 128 -26.20 -16.33 -39.40
CA GLN A 128 -26.02 -17.43 -40.30
C GLN A 128 -27.15 -17.47 -41.33
N GLU A 129 -26.81 -17.41 -42.59
CA GLU A 129 -27.78 -17.58 -43.67
C GLU A 129 -28.29 -19.01 -43.70
N ALA A 130 -29.54 -19.20 -44.14
CA ALA A 130 -30.15 -20.52 -44.17
C ALA A 130 -29.33 -21.46 -45.07
N CYS A 131 -29.03 -22.66 -44.55
CA CYS A 131 -28.36 -23.70 -45.35
C CYS A 131 -29.24 -24.18 -46.48
N THR A 132 -28.66 -24.27 -47.69
CA THR A 132 -29.31 -25.01 -48.80
C THR A 132 -28.91 -26.47 -48.73
N ALA A 133 -29.64 -27.38 -49.39
CA ALA A 133 -29.36 -28.81 -49.38
C ALA A 133 -27.90 -29.19 -49.82
N LEU A 134 -27.18 -28.27 -50.49
CA LEU A 134 -25.86 -28.50 -51.03
C LEU A 134 -24.74 -27.68 -50.33
N ARG A 135 -25.06 -26.62 -49.59
CA ARG A 135 -24.06 -25.73 -48.99
C ARG A 135 -24.62 -24.93 -47.79
N CYS A 136 -23.85 -24.90 -46.70
CA CYS A 136 -24.03 -23.92 -45.61
C CYS A 136 -23.01 -22.78 -45.84
N PRO A 137 -23.45 -21.54 -46.05
CA PRO A 137 -22.55 -20.38 -46.10
C PRO A 137 -21.93 -20.14 -44.70
N PRO A 138 -20.69 -19.65 -44.67
CA PRO A 138 -20.14 -19.19 -43.39
C PRO A 138 -20.96 -18.02 -42.87
N GLY A 139 -21.26 -18.01 -41.56
CA GLY A 139 -21.94 -16.90 -40.92
C GLY A 139 -21.12 -15.61 -40.97
N LYS A 140 -21.80 -14.49 -40.90
CA LYS A 140 -21.22 -13.14 -40.89
C LYS A 140 -21.47 -12.43 -39.57
N GLN A 141 -20.47 -11.72 -39.09
CA GLN A 141 -20.64 -10.79 -37.99
C GLN A 141 -21.27 -9.49 -38.48
N VAL A 142 -22.39 -9.12 -37.86
CA VAL A 142 -23.10 -7.87 -38.17
C VAL A 142 -23.14 -7.03 -36.91
N LEU A 143 -22.75 -5.75 -37.00
CA LEU A 143 -22.80 -4.83 -35.90
C LEU A 143 -24.27 -4.68 -35.45
N ARG A 144 -24.55 -5.06 -34.17
CA ARG A 144 -25.87 -4.92 -33.52
C ARG A 144 -26.05 -3.55 -32.89
N GLY A 145 -24.98 -3.03 -32.30
CA GLY A 145 -25.01 -1.75 -31.59
C GLY A 145 -23.75 -1.54 -30.74
N TYR A 146 -23.88 -0.71 -29.76
CA TYR A 146 -22.81 -0.37 -28.83
C TYR A 146 -23.28 -0.53 -27.40
N GLN A 147 -22.46 -1.10 -26.56
CA GLN A 147 -22.68 -1.24 -25.12
C GLN A 147 -21.80 -0.21 -24.39
N VAL A 148 -22.41 0.54 -23.49
CA VAL A 148 -21.72 1.44 -22.55
C VAL A 148 -21.83 0.83 -21.18
N SER A 149 -20.69 0.70 -20.49
CA SER A 149 -20.60 0.19 -19.12
C SER A 149 -19.86 1.19 -18.25
N GLN A 150 -20.50 1.64 -17.19
CA GLN A 150 -19.87 2.50 -16.18
C GLN A 150 -19.94 1.80 -14.82
N THR A 151 -18.78 1.63 -14.18
CA THR A 151 -18.64 1.00 -12.86
C THR A 151 -18.27 2.03 -11.82
N VAL A 152 -18.97 2.02 -10.71
CA VAL A 152 -18.74 2.89 -9.55
C VAL A 152 -18.51 2.03 -8.32
N THR A 153 -17.50 2.37 -7.54
CA THR A 153 -17.20 1.78 -6.23
C THR A 153 -17.57 2.79 -5.15
N ILE A 154 -18.27 2.32 -4.12
CA ILE A 154 -18.72 3.13 -3.00
C ILE A 154 -18.13 2.61 -1.71
N LYS A 155 -17.72 3.56 -0.86
CA LYS A 155 -17.29 3.33 0.50
C LYS A 155 -18.37 3.81 1.46
N VAL A 156 -18.97 2.91 2.20
CA VAL A 156 -20.06 3.20 3.16
C VAL A 156 -19.49 3.15 4.57
N ARG A 157 -19.45 4.30 5.23
CA ARG A 157 -18.91 4.45 6.60
C ARG A 157 -19.91 4.04 7.68
N ASP A 158 -21.20 4.17 7.40
CA ASP A 158 -22.26 3.63 8.26
C ASP A 158 -22.66 2.24 7.76
N ILE A 159 -21.95 1.23 8.28
CA ILE A 159 -22.10 -0.17 7.85
C ILE A 159 -23.54 -0.64 7.96
N GLY A 160 -24.30 -0.15 8.97
CA GLY A 160 -25.71 -0.52 9.15
C GLY A 160 -26.61 -0.14 7.98
N LYS A 161 -26.24 0.88 7.21
CA LYS A 161 -26.97 1.35 6.02
C LYS A 161 -26.55 0.67 4.72
N ALA A 162 -25.46 -0.10 4.72
CA ALA A 162 -24.89 -0.66 3.50
C ALA A 162 -25.85 -1.61 2.78
N GLY A 163 -26.57 -2.44 3.52
CA GLY A 163 -27.56 -3.37 2.95
C GLY A 163 -28.76 -2.66 2.29
N ASP A 164 -29.30 -1.65 2.95
CA ASP A 164 -30.40 -0.82 2.41
C ASP A 164 -29.98 -0.08 1.16
N LEU A 165 -28.76 0.52 1.19
CA LEU A 165 -28.23 1.24 0.05
C LEU A 165 -28.01 0.33 -1.16
N LEU A 166 -27.47 -0.86 -0.94
CA LEU A 166 -27.26 -1.87 -1.97
C LEU A 166 -28.60 -2.26 -2.63
N SER A 167 -29.66 -2.48 -1.83
CA SER A 167 -31.00 -2.82 -2.31
C SER A 167 -31.61 -1.67 -3.14
N LYS A 168 -31.47 -0.42 -2.68
CA LYS A 168 -31.95 0.77 -3.40
C LYS A 168 -31.25 0.97 -4.73
N ILE A 169 -29.94 0.77 -4.79
CA ILE A 169 -29.15 0.88 -6.00
C ILE A 169 -29.55 -0.19 -7.02
N GLY A 170 -29.75 -1.43 -6.57
CA GLY A 170 -30.27 -2.50 -7.42
C GLY A 170 -31.65 -2.16 -8.00
N SER A 171 -32.56 -1.64 -7.18
CA SER A 171 -33.91 -1.22 -7.62
C SER A 171 -33.88 0.00 -8.56
N ALA A 172 -32.86 0.85 -8.49
CA ALA A 172 -32.68 2.02 -9.35
C ALA A 172 -32.13 1.69 -10.75
N GLY A 173 -31.87 0.41 -11.04
CA GLY A 173 -31.47 -0.07 -12.37
C GLY A 173 -29.98 -0.31 -12.54
N ALA A 174 -29.23 -0.50 -11.46
CA ALA A 174 -27.89 -1.03 -11.54
C ALA A 174 -27.90 -2.44 -12.13
N SER A 175 -27.06 -2.69 -13.13
CA SER A 175 -27.03 -3.96 -13.86
C SER A 175 -26.24 -5.05 -13.14
N ASN A 176 -25.12 -4.68 -12.52
CA ASN A 176 -24.25 -5.59 -11.78
C ASN A 176 -23.93 -4.94 -10.43
N VAL A 177 -24.29 -5.61 -9.35
CA VAL A 177 -23.96 -5.16 -8.00
C VAL A 177 -23.09 -6.22 -7.34
N SER A 178 -21.89 -5.85 -6.90
CA SER A 178 -21.00 -6.76 -6.17
C SER A 178 -21.52 -7.02 -4.75
N GLY A 179 -21.04 -8.09 -4.13
CA GLY A 179 -21.23 -8.28 -2.69
C GLY A 179 -20.55 -7.19 -1.86
N LEU A 180 -21.00 -7.05 -0.61
CA LEU A 180 -20.38 -6.17 0.38
C LEU A 180 -19.07 -6.77 0.87
N THR A 181 -18.04 -5.93 0.93
CA THR A 181 -16.75 -6.24 1.54
C THR A 181 -16.55 -5.31 2.72
N PHE A 182 -16.30 -5.88 3.89
CA PHE A 182 -16.10 -5.13 5.14
C PHE A 182 -14.61 -5.02 5.42
N THR A 183 -14.11 -3.80 5.60
CA THR A 183 -12.69 -3.55 5.88
C THR A 183 -12.52 -2.33 6.79
N VAL A 184 -11.28 -2.00 7.11
CA VAL A 184 -10.91 -0.81 7.88
C VAL A 184 -10.47 0.27 6.91
N ASP A 185 -10.94 1.51 7.10
CA ASP A 185 -10.62 2.64 6.21
C ASP A 185 -9.13 2.98 6.25
N ASP A 186 -8.51 2.94 7.43
CA ASP A 186 -7.06 3.07 7.58
C ASP A 186 -6.43 1.72 7.97
N GLU A 187 -5.99 0.98 6.95
CA GLU A 187 -5.32 -0.30 7.14
C GLU A 187 -3.89 -0.17 7.69
N ASN A 188 -3.30 1.03 7.71
CA ASN A 188 -1.92 1.21 8.14
C ASN A 188 -1.79 0.98 9.64
N VAL A 189 -2.71 1.51 10.44
CA VAL A 189 -2.69 1.37 11.90
C VAL A 189 -2.65 -0.10 12.35
N PRO A 190 -3.57 -0.98 11.92
CA PRO A 190 -3.52 -2.38 12.31
C PRO A 190 -2.35 -3.15 11.67
N LYS A 191 -1.89 -2.76 10.46
CA LYS A 191 -0.69 -3.35 9.85
C LYS A 191 0.57 -3.03 10.66
N GLU A 192 0.72 -1.79 11.13
CA GLU A 192 1.83 -1.40 11.99
C GLU A 192 1.79 -2.14 13.34
N ALA A 193 0.62 -2.29 13.93
CA ALA A 193 0.45 -3.05 15.16
C ALA A 193 0.81 -4.54 14.99
N ALA A 194 0.41 -5.16 13.89
CA ALA A 194 0.77 -6.54 13.55
C ALA A 194 2.28 -6.68 13.31
N ARG A 195 2.88 -5.74 12.55
CA ARG A 195 4.33 -5.69 12.32
C ARG A 195 5.12 -5.58 13.63
N LYS A 196 4.68 -4.71 14.54
CA LYS A 196 5.34 -4.56 15.84
C LYS A 196 5.36 -5.87 16.61
N LYS A 197 4.23 -6.57 16.69
CA LYS A 197 4.14 -7.89 17.32
C LYS A 197 5.04 -8.92 16.65
N ALA A 198 5.11 -8.91 15.30
CA ALA A 198 5.97 -9.80 14.53
C ALA A 198 7.46 -9.57 14.84
N ILE A 199 7.88 -8.31 14.96
CA ILE A 199 9.26 -7.95 15.33
C ILE A 199 9.55 -8.41 16.76
N GLU A 200 8.65 -8.17 17.71
CA GLU A 200 8.80 -8.61 19.10
C GLU A 200 8.91 -10.15 19.21
N ASP A 201 8.12 -10.88 18.43
CA ASP A 201 8.18 -12.34 18.37
C ASP A 201 9.52 -12.83 17.79
N ALA A 202 9.98 -12.23 16.68
CA ALA A 202 11.27 -12.52 16.09
C ALA A 202 12.44 -12.24 17.06
N GLN A 203 12.38 -11.11 17.78
CA GLN A 203 13.40 -10.74 18.77
C GLN A 203 13.46 -11.75 19.91
N LYS A 204 12.32 -12.14 20.48
CA LYS A 204 12.26 -13.18 21.52
C LYS A 204 12.84 -14.51 21.03
N LYS A 205 12.52 -14.93 19.83
CA LYS A 205 13.07 -16.16 19.22
C LYS A 205 14.57 -16.05 18.99
N ALA A 206 15.08 -14.89 18.55
CA ALA A 206 16.51 -14.66 18.40
C ALA A 206 17.25 -14.76 19.73
N GLU A 207 16.70 -14.15 20.79
CA GLU A 207 17.29 -14.22 22.13
C GLU A 207 17.31 -15.64 22.70
N MET A 208 16.23 -16.41 22.53
CA MET A 208 16.19 -17.80 22.94
C MET A 208 17.23 -18.63 22.16
N LEU A 209 17.26 -18.52 20.84
CA LEU A 209 18.16 -19.25 19.98
C LEU A 209 19.63 -18.90 20.27
N SER A 210 19.95 -17.64 20.54
CA SER A 210 21.32 -17.23 20.89
C SER A 210 21.79 -17.85 22.20
N LYS A 211 20.91 -17.98 23.21
CA LYS A 211 21.21 -18.66 24.46
C LYS A 211 21.45 -20.15 24.29
N ASP A 212 20.59 -20.80 23.47
CA ASP A 212 20.68 -22.25 23.23
C ASP A 212 21.96 -22.59 22.43
N LEU A 213 22.40 -21.71 21.53
CA LEU A 213 23.63 -21.86 20.76
C LEU A 213 24.90 -21.41 21.52
N GLY A 214 24.76 -20.73 22.66
CA GLY A 214 25.90 -20.18 23.43
C GLY A 214 26.59 -19.02 22.72
N VAL A 215 25.87 -18.23 21.90
CA VAL A 215 26.38 -17.10 21.13
C VAL A 215 25.71 -15.80 21.55
N HIS A 216 26.29 -14.66 21.18
CA HIS A 216 25.73 -13.33 21.45
C HIS A 216 25.25 -12.68 20.16
N LEU A 217 24.07 -12.04 20.22
CA LEU A 217 23.54 -11.19 19.14
C LEU A 217 24.33 -9.88 19.13
N VAL A 218 24.82 -9.47 17.95
CA VAL A 218 25.66 -8.26 17.80
C VAL A 218 24.85 -7.13 17.18
N ARG A 219 24.31 -7.34 16.00
CA ARG A 219 23.53 -6.33 15.25
C ARG A 219 22.58 -7.00 14.27
N VAL A 220 21.57 -6.25 13.84
CA VAL A 220 20.73 -6.63 12.72
C VAL A 220 21.49 -6.43 11.42
N VAL A 221 21.59 -7.47 10.62
CA VAL A 221 22.23 -7.49 9.29
C VAL A 221 21.20 -7.26 8.20
N SER A 222 20.04 -7.89 8.33
CA SER A 222 18.96 -7.83 7.34
C SER A 222 17.61 -7.90 8.02
N PHE A 223 16.68 -7.14 7.48
CA PHE A 223 15.26 -7.17 7.83
C PHE A 223 14.45 -7.33 6.57
N ASN A 224 13.55 -8.28 6.55
CA ASN A 224 12.60 -8.48 5.46
C ASN A 224 11.20 -8.66 6.05
N GLU A 225 10.25 -7.90 5.54
CA GLU A 225 8.83 -8.06 5.84
C GLU A 225 8.14 -8.65 4.62
N ASN A 226 7.66 -9.87 4.73
CA ASN A 226 6.79 -10.49 3.74
C ASN A 226 5.36 -10.04 4.00
N GLY A 227 5.08 -8.80 3.62
CA GLY A 227 3.80 -8.16 3.84
C GLY A 227 2.78 -8.52 2.78
N ASN A 228 2.24 -9.73 2.82
CA ASN A 228 0.91 -9.95 2.31
C ASN A 228 -0.01 -10.12 3.53
N ALA A 229 -0.45 -9.01 4.10
CA ALA A 229 -1.60 -9.03 4.98
C ALA A 229 -2.81 -9.42 4.11
N ILE A 230 -3.02 -10.71 3.94
CA ILE A 230 -4.25 -11.21 3.35
C ILE A 230 -5.29 -11.08 4.47
N PRO A 231 -6.34 -10.26 4.29
CA PRO A 231 -7.45 -10.28 5.22
C PRO A 231 -8.07 -11.69 5.17
N TYR A 232 -7.80 -12.49 6.19
CA TYR A 232 -8.43 -13.78 6.33
C TYR A 232 -9.81 -13.54 6.93
N TYR A 233 -10.84 -13.67 6.11
CA TYR A 233 -12.21 -13.66 6.60
C TYR A 233 -12.40 -14.86 7.51
N ALA A 234 -12.69 -14.64 8.78
CA ALA A 234 -13.11 -15.70 9.67
C ALA A 234 -14.36 -16.35 9.07
N LYS A 235 -14.27 -17.64 8.79
CA LYS A 235 -15.37 -18.44 8.27
C LYS A 235 -16.55 -18.32 9.24
N THR A 236 -17.59 -17.59 8.85
CA THR A 236 -18.85 -17.61 9.61
C THR A 236 -19.35 -19.04 9.65
N LEU A 237 -19.56 -19.55 10.85
CA LEU A 237 -20.18 -20.86 11.07
C LEU A 237 -21.49 -20.90 10.28
N ASP A 238 -21.65 -21.90 9.42
CA ASP A 238 -22.90 -22.19 8.72
C ASP A 238 -24.05 -22.29 9.72
N MET A 239 -24.85 -21.26 9.82
CA MET A 239 -26.18 -21.35 10.43
C MET A 239 -27.08 -21.95 9.39
N ALA A 240 -27.49 -23.20 9.62
CA ALA A 240 -28.45 -23.93 8.83
C ALA A 240 -29.74 -23.10 8.67
N VAL A 241 -30.01 -22.67 7.44
CA VAL A 241 -31.27 -22.00 7.08
C VAL A 241 -32.37 -23.00 7.12
N GLY A 242 -33.17 -22.96 8.20
CA GLY A 242 -34.47 -23.60 8.25
C GLY A 242 -35.43 -22.86 7.29
N ALA A 243 -35.97 -23.58 6.33
CA ALA A 243 -37.02 -23.11 5.44
C ALA A 243 -38.29 -22.77 6.26
N GLY A 244 -38.64 -21.48 6.29
CA GLY A 244 -39.88 -20.98 6.91
C GLY A 244 -40.37 -19.71 6.25
N SER A 245 -41.46 -19.81 5.52
CA SER A 245 -42.51 -18.82 5.15
C SER A 245 -42.10 -17.35 4.87
N ALA A 246 -42.47 -16.93 3.67
CA ALA A 246 -42.43 -15.57 3.15
C ALA A 246 -43.23 -14.59 4.03
N GLU A 247 -42.53 -13.80 4.80
CA GLU A 247 -43.06 -12.62 5.45
C GLU A 247 -42.12 -11.45 5.09
N SER A 248 -42.70 -10.29 4.82
CA SER A 248 -42.11 -9.03 4.30
C SER A 248 -40.60 -8.91 4.54
N ALA A 249 -39.81 -8.84 3.43
CA ALA A 249 -38.38 -8.80 3.45
C ALA A 249 -37.87 -7.59 4.25
N SER A 250 -37.59 -7.80 5.53
CA SER A 250 -36.71 -6.91 6.28
C SER A 250 -35.32 -6.97 5.66
N ALA A 251 -34.64 -5.84 5.57
CA ALA A 251 -33.27 -5.80 5.05
C ALA A 251 -32.40 -6.86 5.75
N PRO A 252 -31.60 -7.64 5.01
CA PRO A 252 -30.81 -8.71 5.59
C PRO A 252 -29.83 -8.14 6.62
N GLN A 253 -29.88 -8.67 7.84
CA GLN A 253 -28.83 -8.38 8.83
C GLN A 253 -27.55 -9.06 8.38
N ILE A 254 -26.52 -8.28 8.08
CA ILE A 254 -25.23 -8.76 7.60
C ILE A 254 -24.23 -8.69 8.76
N PRO A 255 -23.83 -9.84 9.37
CA PRO A 255 -22.80 -9.86 10.40
C PRO A 255 -21.47 -9.41 9.81
N VAL A 256 -20.81 -8.46 10.46
CA VAL A 256 -19.57 -7.84 9.95
C VAL A 256 -18.31 -8.67 10.28
N GLY A 257 -18.32 -9.37 11.44
CA GLY A 257 -17.17 -10.14 11.91
C GLY A 257 -15.97 -9.28 12.28
N GLU A 258 -14.79 -9.91 12.36
CA GLU A 258 -13.51 -9.25 12.59
C GLU A 258 -12.55 -9.59 11.45
N ASN A 259 -11.74 -8.63 11.04
CA ASN A 259 -10.67 -8.83 10.08
C ASN A 259 -9.39 -9.24 10.82
N HIS A 260 -8.79 -10.34 10.40
CA HIS A 260 -7.52 -10.84 10.93
C HIS A 260 -6.38 -10.36 10.04
N ILE A 261 -5.51 -9.52 10.57
CA ILE A 261 -4.36 -8.95 9.87
C ILE A 261 -3.10 -9.59 10.43
N VAL A 262 -2.28 -10.17 9.55
CA VAL A 262 -1.07 -10.89 9.91
C VAL A 262 0.13 -10.22 9.24
N SER A 263 1.21 -10.00 10.00
CA SER A 263 2.52 -9.61 9.49
C SER A 263 3.54 -10.70 9.79
N ASN A 264 4.36 -11.03 8.78
CA ASN A 264 5.47 -11.98 8.90
C ASN A 264 6.76 -11.24 8.62
N VAL A 265 7.70 -11.31 9.55
CA VAL A 265 9.02 -10.70 9.41
C VAL A 265 10.11 -11.75 9.51
N SER A 266 11.19 -11.52 8.78
CA SER A 266 12.43 -12.29 8.90
C SER A 266 13.57 -11.34 9.25
N ILE A 267 14.28 -11.62 10.33
CA ILE A 267 15.38 -10.79 10.82
C ILE A 267 16.64 -11.66 10.88
N THR A 268 17.70 -11.17 10.25
CA THR A 268 19.02 -11.79 10.30
C THR A 268 19.92 -11.00 11.23
N TYR A 269 20.49 -11.69 12.22
CA TYR A 269 21.42 -11.12 13.20
C TYR A 269 22.83 -11.65 12.96
N GLU A 270 23.83 -10.78 13.11
CA GLU A 270 25.21 -11.18 13.28
C GLU A 270 25.40 -11.74 14.69
N ILE A 271 26.14 -12.85 14.79
CA ILE A 271 26.43 -13.54 16.06
C ILE A 271 27.94 -13.61 16.31
N ARG A 272 28.29 -13.65 17.58
CA ARG A 272 29.69 -13.83 18.05
C ARG A 272 29.74 -14.80 19.23
#